data_519b098a6c80e9fc4965f9e08ef5a5ca
#
_entry.id   519b098a6c80e9fc4965f9e08ef5a5ca
#
_cell.length_a   1.000
_cell.length_b   1.000
_cell.length_c   1.000
_cell.angle_alpha   90.00
_cell.angle_beta   90.00
_cell.angle_gamma   90.00
#
_symmetry.space_group_name_H-M   'P 1'
#
loop_
_entity.id
_entity.type
_entity.pdbx_description
1 polymer ?
#
loop_
_entity_poly.entity_id
_entity_poly.type
_entity_poly.pdbx_seq_one_letter_code
_entity_poly.pdbx_strand_id
1 'polypeptide(L)'
;MSSRVAARHEPAIRVRGDGSVGSVSAGSFEWIVHRRAATVAFLATPLMALGEGEELDVSVQLDEGASLALTTQGPTALLRTGRAAVQRYAVRLAERSHLTLLPWVTIPFPGALSRLDVDVRLAEGASFAAWDVLAVGRVGRGERFRFEELRASWRIEGPAGLMLDDRLILRGSDREAAETLMAGRTHVGSLYLAGLAEDALAVEAVRKSLDGALELAGASRP
;
A
#
# COMPACT_ATOMS: atom_id res chain seq x y z
N MET A 1 27.22 -3.11 -22.69
CA MET A 1 25.94 -2.71 -22.04
C MET A 1 26.26 -2.42 -20.59
N SER A 2 26.24 -1.15 -20.18
CA SER A 2 26.50 -0.76 -18.79
C SER A 2 25.31 -1.24 -17.93
N SER A 3 25.55 -2.15 -17.00
CA SER A 3 24.55 -2.52 -16.00
C SER A 3 24.35 -1.30 -15.10
N ARG A 4 23.28 -0.53 -15.31
CA ARG A 4 22.86 0.43 -14.31
C ARG A 4 22.54 -0.36 -13.04
N VAL A 5 23.27 -0.07 -11.97
CA VAL A 5 22.91 -0.53 -10.63
C VAL A 5 21.51 0.02 -10.35
N ALA A 6 20.58 -0.85 -9.98
CA ALA A 6 19.23 -0.44 -9.63
C ALA A 6 19.30 0.54 -8.46
N ALA A 7 18.54 1.63 -8.55
CA ALA A 7 18.48 2.61 -7.49
C ALA A 7 17.71 2.03 -6.29
N ARG A 8 18.22 2.28 -5.09
CA ARG A 8 17.53 1.98 -3.83
C ARG A 8 17.22 3.30 -3.12
N HIS A 9 15.98 3.45 -2.71
CA HIS A 9 15.46 4.62 -2.03
C HIS A 9 14.92 4.20 -0.65
N GLU A 10 15.33 4.89 0.41
CA GLU A 10 15.00 4.55 1.79
C GLU A 10 14.38 5.75 2.54
N PRO A 11 13.23 6.29 2.09
CA PRO A 11 12.57 7.37 2.81
C PRO A 11 12.02 6.87 4.14
N ALA A 12 12.18 7.69 5.18
CA ALA A 12 11.70 7.37 6.52
C ALA A 12 10.91 8.54 7.12
N ILE A 13 9.88 8.24 7.90
CA ILE A 13 9.12 9.21 8.66
C ILE A 13 8.86 8.70 10.08
N ARG A 14 9.04 9.59 11.06
CA ARG A 14 8.68 9.36 12.46
C ARG A 14 7.78 10.47 12.97
N VAL A 15 6.66 10.12 13.56
CA VAL A 15 5.75 11.07 14.20
C VAL A 15 5.75 10.81 15.71
N ARG A 16 5.99 11.85 16.50
CA ARG A 16 5.98 11.79 17.97
C ARG A 16 4.58 12.05 18.52
N GLY A 17 4.35 11.68 19.77
CA GLY A 17 3.08 11.90 20.46
C GLY A 17 2.64 13.35 20.53
N ASP A 18 3.57 14.31 20.52
CA ASP A 18 3.29 15.75 20.41
C ASP A 18 2.97 16.23 18.99
N GLY A 19 2.91 15.30 18.03
CA GLY A 19 2.69 15.59 16.61
C GLY A 19 3.92 16.16 15.89
N SER A 20 5.10 16.22 16.52
CA SER A 20 6.33 16.60 15.83
C SER A 20 6.76 15.50 14.86
N VAL A 21 7.29 15.91 13.70
CA VAL A 21 7.65 15.01 12.62
C VAL A 21 9.13 15.10 12.33
N GLY A 22 9.81 13.97 12.32
CA GLY A 22 11.14 13.79 11.73
C GLY A 22 11.01 12.98 10.46
N SER A 23 11.63 13.43 9.38
CA SER A 23 11.61 12.70 8.10
C SER A 23 12.98 12.71 7.44
N VAL A 24 13.26 11.65 6.68
CA VAL A 24 14.44 11.50 5.83
C VAL A 24 13.94 11.23 4.42
N SER A 25 14.27 12.12 3.50
CA SER A 25 14.04 11.92 2.07
C SER A 25 15.17 11.10 1.48
N ALA A 26 14.90 10.33 0.43
CA ALA A 26 15.87 9.46 -0.19
C ALA A 26 15.72 9.43 -1.72
N GLY A 27 16.80 9.77 -2.41
CA GLY A 27 16.79 9.86 -3.86
C GLY A 27 15.84 10.95 -4.34
N SER A 28 14.89 10.58 -5.21
CA SER A 28 13.84 11.49 -5.71
C SER A 28 12.59 11.50 -4.83
N PHE A 29 12.55 10.73 -3.75
CA PHE A 29 11.40 10.65 -2.85
C PHE A 29 11.52 11.66 -1.72
N GLU A 30 10.50 12.47 -1.56
CA GLU A 30 10.42 13.53 -0.56
C GLU A 30 9.14 13.38 0.28
N TRP A 31 9.21 13.90 1.52
CA TRP A 31 8.05 14.00 2.40
C TRP A 31 7.47 15.39 2.37
N ILE A 32 6.19 15.50 2.03
CA ILE A 32 5.42 16.73 2.19
C ILE A 32 4.49 16.52 3.39
N VAL A 33 4.70 17.30 4.46
CA VAL A 33 3.99 17.12 5.72
C VAL A 33 3.11 18.33 6.00
N HIS A 34 1.82 18.08 6.22
CA HIS A 34 0.85 19.05 6.67
C HIS A 34 0.42 18.74 8.10
N ARG A 35 0.52 19.75 8.96
CA ARG A 35 0.13 19.66 10.38
C ARG A 35 -1.00 20.64 10.63
N ARG A 36 -2.20 20.11 10.89
CA ARG A 36 -3.40 20.85 11.29
C ARG A 36 -4.07 20.11 12.45
N ALA A 37 -5.36 19.82 12.37
CA ALA A 37 -6.06 18.96 13.32
C ALA A 37 -5.54 17.50 13.32
N ALA A 38 -4.96 17.04 12.20
CA ALA A 38 -4.27 15.77 12.07
C ALA A 38 -2.96 15.96 11.29
N THR A 39 -1.97 15.09 11.54
CA THR A 39 -0.75 15.05 10.75
C THR A 39 -1.01 14.24 9.49
N VAL A 40 -0.80 14.86 8.34
CA VAL A 40 -0.92 14.23 7.02
C VAL A 40 0.43 14.31 6.32
N ALA A 41 0.94 13.18 5.86
CA ALA A 41 2.18 13.12 5.08
C ALA A 41 1.92 12.57 3.69
N PHE A 42 2.60 13.14 2.71
CA PHE A 42 2.62 12.65 1.33
C PHE A 42 4.03 12.18 1.02
N LEU A 43 4.16 10.94 0.55
CA LEU A 43 5.37 10.51 -0.11
C LEU A 43 5.30 10.96 -1.56
N ALA A 44 6.15 11.89 -1.93
CA ALA A 44 6.14 12.59 -3.21
C ALA A 44 7.42 12.32 -3.99
N THR A 45 7.30 12.30 -5.31
CA THR A 45 8.40 12.29 -6.28
C THR A 45 7.92 12.89 -7.58
N PRO A 46 8.80 13.52 -8.39
CA PRO A 46 8.40 14.09 -9.68
C PRO A 46 7.69 13.11 -10.62
N LEU A 47 8.05 11.83 -10.53
CA LEU A 47 7.39 10.74 -11.25
C LEU A 47 7.14 9.61 -10.25
N MET A 48 5.89 9.44 -9.84
CA MET A 48 5.49 8.26 -9.05
C MET A 48 5.57 7.00 -9.92
N ALA A 49 6.80 6.63 -10.31
CA ALA A 49 7.07 5.51 -11.19
C ALA A 49 8.24 4.69 -10.67
N LEU A 50 8.10 3.38 -10.72
CA LEU A 50 9.15 2.43 -10.39
C LEU A 50 9.43 1.52 -11.60
N GLY A 51 10.71 1.32 -11.88
CA GLY A 51 11.17 0.54 -13.03
C GLY A 51 12.31 -0.40 -12.68
N GLU A 52 13.06 -0.80 -13.64
CA GLU A 52 14.15 -1.77 -13.73
C GLU A 52 14.90 -2.08 -12.42
N GLY A 53 14.31 -2.94 -11.59
CA GLY A 53 14.89 -3.39 -10.33
C GLY A 53 15.02 -2.30 -9.26
N GLU A 54 14.35 -1.16 -9.40
CA GLU A 54 14.34 -0.13 -8.36
C GLU A 54 13.72 -0.65 -7.08
N GLU A 55 14.31 -0.28 -5.95
CA GLU A 55 13.84 -0.63 -4.62
C GLU A 55 13.43 0.63 -3.85
N LEU A 56 12.21 0.62 -3.32
CA LEU A 56 11.67 1.65 -2.45
C LEU A 56 11.37 1.04 -1.08
N ASP A 57 12.20 1.35 -0.10
CA ASP A 57 12.08 0.87 1.28
C ASP A 57 11.58 2.01 2.20
N VAL A 58 10.28 2.05 2.44
CA VAL A 58 9.63 3.08 3.26
C VAL A 58 9.58 2.65 4.71
N SER A 59 10.13 3.46 5.61
CA SER A 59 10.04 3.24 7.05
C SER A 59 9.09 4.24 7.70
N VAL A 60 8.10 3.74 8.44
CA VAL A 60 7.11 4.54 9.16
C VAL A 60 7.14 4.16 10.63
N GLN A 61 7.39 5.14 11.50
CA GLN A 61 7.37 4.93 12.94
C GLN A 61 6.46 5.97 13.61
N LEU A 62 5.52 5.48 14.39
CA LEU A 62 4.68 6.32 15.24
C LEU A 62 5.01 6.05 16.70
N ASP A 63 5.33 7.10 17.45
CA ASP A 63 5.53 7.04 18.88
C ASP A 63 4.17 6.95 19.59
N GLU A 64 4.17 6.71 20.88
CA GLU A 64 2.99 6.58 21.71
C GLU A 64 1.99 7.75 21.50
N GLY A 65 0.73 7.41 21.25
CA GLY A 65 -0.37 8.36 21.04
C GLY A 65 -0.28 9.15 19.73
N ALA A 66 0.73 8.94 18.89
CA ALA A 66 0.87 9.66 17.63
C ALA A 66 -0.19 9.21 16.60
N SER A 67 -0.60 10.13 15.75
CA SER A 67 -1.53 9.86 14.64
C SER A 67 -0.99 10.39 13.33
N LEU A 68 -1.09 9.58 12.27
CA LEU A 68 -0.64 9.93 10.93
C LEU A 68 -1.61 9.41 9.88
N ALA A 69 -1.97 10.27 8.92
CA ALA A 69 -2.49 9.85 7.63
C ALA A 69 -1.36 9.93 6.59
N LEU A 70 -1.03 8.80 5.98
CA LEU A 70 0.04 8.70 4.98
C LEU A 70 -0.57 8.35 3.62
N THR A 71 -0.20 9.11 2.60
CA THR A 71 -0.62 8.86 1.22
C THR A 71 0.54 9.10 0.24
N THR A 72 0.34 8.79 -1.02
CA THR A 72 1.26 9.15 -2.10
C THR A 72 0.75 10.37 -2.85
N GLN A 73 1.62 11.11 -3.53
CA GLN A 73 1.25 12.31 -4.29
C GLN A 73 0.31 12.00 -5.46
N GLY A 74 0.36 10.79 -5.99
CA GLY A 74 -0.44 10.37 -7.13
C GLY A 74 -0.35 8.87 -7.36
N PRO A 75 -0.91 8.35 -8.47
CA PRO A 75 -0.84 6.95 -8.84
C PRO A 75 0.61 6.47 -8.97
N THR A 76 0.88 5.26 -8.48
CA THR A 76 2.18 4.62 -8.67
C THR A 76 2.20 3.88 -10.02
N ALA A 77 3.00 4.32 -10.95
CA ALA A 77 3.21 3.65 -12.23
C ALA A 77 4.30 2.57 -12.08
N LEU A 78 3.99 1.32 -12.42
CA LEU A 78 4.96 0.24 -12.50
C LEU A 78 5.38 0.10 -13.97
N LEU A 79 6.61 0.46 -14.26
CA LEU A 79 7.12 0.48 -15.63
C LEU A 79 7.51 -0.93 -16.09
N ARG A 80 7.69 -1.10 -17.39
CA ARG A 80 8.27 -2.32 -17.95
C ARG A 80 9.67 -2.57 -17.41
N THR A 81 9.93 -3.79 -16.93
CA THR A 81 11.22 -4.13 -16.33
C THR A 81 11.64 -5.57 -16.66
N GLY A 82 12.94 -5.84 -16.69
CA GLY A 82 13.50 -7.18 -16.72
C GLY A 82 13.79 -7.76 -15.33
N ARG A 83 13.80 -6.89 -14.29
CA ARG A 83 13.93 -7.26 -12.86
C ARG A 83 12.85 -6.56 -12.08
N ALA A 84 12.27 -7.26 -11.10
CA ALA A 84 11.17 -6.71 -10.31
C ALA A 84 11.52 -5.36 -9.69
N ALA A 85 10.62 -4.38 -9.84
CA ALA A 85 10.58 -3.22 -8.99
C ALA A 85 10.00 -3.64 -7.63
N VAL A 86 10.65 -3.25 -6.54
CA VAL A 86 10.27 -3.71 -5.20
C VAL A 86 9.90 -2.52 -4.33
N GLN A 87 8.74 -2.60 -3.69
CA GLN A 87 8.30 -1.66 -2.67
C GLN A 87 8.19 -2.41 -1.34
N ARG A 88 8.80 -1.88 -0.29
CA ARG A 88 8.68 -2.41 1.07
C ARG A 88 8.24 -1.30 2.00
N TYR A 89 7.24 -1.57 2.80
CA TYR A 89 6.80 -0.70 3.88
C TYR A 89 7.02 -1.40 5.21
N ALA A 90 7.90 -0.86 6.04
CA ALA A 90 8.13 -1.29 7.41
C ALA A 90 7.46 -0.29 8.37
N VAL A 91 6.36 -0.71 8.99
CA VAL A 91 5.52 0.12 9.84
C VAL A 91 5.62 -0.35 11.29
N ARG A 92 5.90 0.58 12.21
CA ARG A 92 5.95 0.34 13.65
C ARG A 92 5.07 1.35 14.38
N LEU A 93 4.05 0.84 15.05
CA LEU A 93 3.06 1.63 15.78
C LEU A 93 3.22 1.36 17.28
N ALA A 94 3.69 2.37 18.03
CA ALA A 94 3.75 2.30 19.48
C ALA A 94 2.35 2.35 20.12
N GLU A 95 2.25 2.21 21.42
CA GLU A 95 0.99 2.16 22.15
C GLU A 95 0.06 3.33 21.82
N ARG A 96 -1.23 3.04 21.64
CA ARG A 96 -2.30 4.02 21.36
C ARG A 96 -2.02 4.94 20.16
N SER A 97 -1.09 4.57 19.28
CA SER A 97 -0.86 5.29 18.04
C SER A 97 -1.82 4.82 16.93
N HIS A 98 -2.03 5.68 15.94
CA HIS A 98 -2.93 5.41 14.83
C HIS A 98 -2.29 5.75 13.48
N LEU A 99 -2.26 4.80 12.55
CA LEU A 99 -1.86 5.03 11.16
C LEU A 99 -3.01 4.74 10.19
N THR A 100 -3.28 5.70 9.33
CA THR A 100 -4.11 5.51 8.13
C THR A 100 -3.20 5.58 6.90
N LEU A 101 -3.04 4.49 6.17
CA LEU A 101 -2.21 4.38 4.97
C LEU A 101 -3.09 4.29 3.72
N LEU A 102 -3.09 5.34 2.91
CA LEU A 102 -3.99 5.53 1.78
C LEU A 102 -3.20 5.83 0.50
N PRO A 103 -2.39 4.91 -0.03
CA PRO A 103 -1.73 5.13 -1.31
C PRO A 103 -2.77 5.29 -2.43
N TRP A 104 -2.40 6.04 -3.46
CA TRP A 104 -3.19 6.09 -4.68
C TRP A 104 -3.09 4.77 -5.44
N VAL A 105 -3.92 4.63 -6.47
CA VAL A 105 -3.95 3.42 -7.30
C VAL A 105 -2.59 3.09 -7.90
N THR A 106 -2.24 1.81 -7.85
CA THR A 106 -1.09 1.26 -8.56
C THR A 106 -1.49 0.86 -9.98
N ILE A 107 -0.75 1.36 -10.98
CA ILE A 107 -1.05 1.14 -12.40
C ILE A 107 0.14 0.41 -13.06
N PRO A 108 0.02 -0.89 -13.33
CA PRO A 108 1.05 -1.63 -14.03
C PRO A 108 1.00 -1.34 -15.54
N PHE A 109 2.17 -1.10 -16.12
CA PHE A 109 2.34 -0.95 -17.56
C PHE A 109 2.62 -2.32 -18.20
N PRO A 110 2.51 -2.45 -19.53
CA PRO A 110 2.87 -3.68 -20.22
C PRO A 110 4.30 -4.10 -19.92
N GLY A 111 4.47 -5.38 -19.52
CA GLY A 111 5.75 -5.94 -19.11
C GLY A 111 6.26 -5.49 -17.74
N ALA A 112 5.39 -4.92 -16.90
CA ALA A 112 5.74 -4.62 -15.50
C ALA A 112 5.91 -5.91 -14.70
N LEU A 113 6.97 -5.94 -13.88
CA LEU A 113 7.25 -6.99 -12.91
C LEU A 113 7.48 -6.31 -11.57
N SER A 114 6.64 -6.59 -10.55
CA SER A 114 6.76 -5.89 -9.27
C SER A 114 6.39 -6.73 -8.07
N ARG A 115 6.90 -6.28 -6.92
CA ARG A 115 6.61 -6.84 -5.61
C ARG A 115 6.35 -5.70 -4.60
N LEU A 116 5.25 -5.80 -3.88
CA LEU A 116 4.91 -4.99 -2.72
C LEU A 116 4.93 -5.86 -1.47
N ASP A 117 5.69 -5.46 -0.46
CA ASP A 117 5.70 -6.08 0.86
C ASP A 117 5.36 -5.02 1.90
N VAL A 118 4.32 -5.25 2.69
CA VAL A 118 3.94 -4.38 3.81
C VAL A 118 3.97 -5.18 5.10
N ASP A 119 4.87 -4.80 6.01
CA ASP A 119 5.03 -5.39 7.35
C ASP A 119 4.62 -4.35 8.40
N VAL A 120 3.59 -4.65 9.16
CA VAL A 120 3.01 -3.76 10.17
C VAL A 120 3.10 -4.42 11.53
N ARG A 121 3.65 -3.71 12.51
CA ARG A 121 3.70 -4.13 13.91
C ARG A 121 2.99 -3.12 14.80
N LEU A 122 1.99 -3.62 15.51
CA LEU A 122 1.14 -2.88 16.41
C LEU A 122 1.50 -3.20 17.88
N ALA A 123 1.75 -2.17 18.68
CA ALA A 123 1.75 -2.30 20.13
C ALA A 123 0.32 -2.28 20.70
N GLU A 124 0.17 -2.40 22.01
CA GLU A 124 -1.13 -2.40 22.70
C GLU A 124 -1.92 -1.13 22.44
N GLY A 125 -3.19 -1.26 22.08
CA GLY A 125 -4.08 -0.15 21.79
C GLY A 125 -3.72 0.64 20.51
N ALA A 126 -2.69 0.22 19.75
CA ALA A 126 -2.42 0.82 18.46
C ALA A 126 -3.42 0.34 17.41
N SER A 127 -3.71 1.20 16.42
CA SER A 127 -4.64 0.87 15.34
C SER A 127 -4.10 1.24 13.97
N PHE A 128 -4.48 0.44 12.99
CA PHE A 128 -4.04 0.56 11.61
C PHE A 128 -5.21 0.42 10.64
N ALA A 129 -5.30 1.34 9.70
CA ALA A 129 -6.20 1.26 8.57
C ALA A 129 -5.42 1.48 7.28
N ALA A 130 -5.66 0.65 6.27
CA ALA A 130 -5.04 0.84 4.96
C ALA A 130 -5.94 0.35 3.85
N TRP A 131 -5.78 0.92 2.67
CA TRP A 131 -6.27 0.31 1.45
C TRP A 131 -5.11 0.09 0.46
N ASP A 132 -5.30 -0.88 -0.43
CA ASP A 132 -4.47 -1.08 -1.61
C ASP A 132 -5.40 -1.20 -2.82
N VAL A 133 -5.15 -0.39 -3.84
CA VAL A 133 -5.94 -0.40 -5.08
C VAL A 133 -5.01 -0.63 -6.27
N LEU A 134 -5.26 -1.71 -6.98
CA LEU A 134 -4.49 -2.12 -8.14
C LEU A 134 -5.36 -2.06 -9.40
N ALA A 135 -4.93 -1.29 -10.40
CA ALA A 135 -5.52 -1.34 -11.73
C ALA A 135 -5.02 -2.59 -12.50
N VAL A 136 -5.86 -3.16 -13.35
CA VAL A 136 -5.47 -4.31 -14.19
C VAL A 136 -4.60 -3.92 -15.39
N GLY A 137 -4.06 -2.71 -15.39
CA GLY A 137 -3.23 -2.13 -16.44
C GLY A 137 -3.67 -0.70 -16.79
N ARG A 138 -3.14 -0.14 -17.86
CA ARG A 138 -3.57 1.17 -18.39
C ARG A 138 -4.89 1.02 -19.16
N VAL A 139 -5.98 0.87 -18.40
CA VAL A 139 -7.32 0.55 -18.93
C VAL A 139 -7.75 1.52 -20.04
N GLY A 140 -7.54 2.82 -19.85
CA GLY A 140 -7.88 3.86 -20.83
C GLY A 140 -7.10 3.74 -22.17
N ARG A 141 -6.08 2.88 -22.22
CA ARG A 141 -5.30 2.56 -23.44
C ARG A 141 -5.56 1.12 -23.94
N GLY A 142 -6.51 0.41 -23.37
CA GLY A 142 -6.81 -0.98 -23.73
C GLY A 142 -5.74 -1.98 -23.28
N GLU A 143 -4.87 -1.64 -22.35
CA GLU A 143 -3.74 -2.46 -21.91
C GLU A 143 -4.09 -3.21 -20.61
N ARG A 144 -5.03 -4.13 -20.67
CA ARG A 144 -5.45 -4.95 -19.52
C ARG A 144 -4.58 -6.22 -19.45
N PHE A 145 -4.11 -6.55 -18.24
CA PHE A 145 -3.31 -7.76 -17.94
C PHE A 145 -2.09 -7.98 -18.85
N ARG A 146 -1.44 -6.88 -19.28
CA ARG A 146 -0.22 -6.92 -20.10
C ARG A 146 1.07 -6.86 -19.29
N PHE A 147 0.97 -6.81 -17.97
CA PHE A 147 2.12 -6.94 -17.08
C PHE A 147 2.61 -8.39 -17.04
N GLU A 148 3.85 -8.62 -16.58
CA GLU A 148 4.39 -9.95 -16.38
C GLU A 148 3.85 -10.59 -15.10
N GLU A 149 4.16 -10.00 -13.96
CA GLU A 149 3.70 -10.46 -12.65
C GLU A 149 3.66 -9.30 -11.64
N LEU A 150 2.62 -9.31 -10.83
CA LEU A 150 2.46 -8.42 -9.69
C LEU A 150 2.27 -9.28 -8.45
N ARG A 151 3.06 -9.00 -7.40
CA ARG A 151 2.92 -9.62 -6.08
C ARG A 151 2.67 -8.57 -5.04
N ALA A 152 1.70 -8.78 -4.18
CA ALA A 152 1.47 -7.99 -2.98
C ALA A 152 1.42 -8.92 -1.77
N SER A 153 2.07 -8.53 -0.69
CA SER A 153 2.07 -9.24 0.59
C SER A 153 1.83 -8.25 1.71
N TRP A 154 0.82 -8.52 2.53
CA TRP A 154 0.47 -7.73 3.70
C TRP A 154 0.56 -8.61 4.93
N ARG A 155 1.42 -8.23 5.86
CA ARG A 155 1.60 -8.92 7.13
C ARG A 155 1.37 -7.94 8.27
N ILE A 156 0.44 -8.26 9.15
CA ILE A 156 0.10 -7.45 10.31
C ILE A 156 0.28 -8.29 11.56
N GLU A 157 1.12 -7.83 12.48
CA GLU A 157 1.37 -8.42 13.78
C GLU A 157 0.90 -7.48 14.88
N GLY A 158 0.16 -8.01 15.83
CA GLY A 158 -0.26 -7.32 17.06
C GLY A 158 0.46 -7.88 18.29
N PRO A 159 0.10 -7.41 19.51
CA PRO A 159 0.69 -7.88 20.76
C PRO A 159 0.57 -9.39 20.98
N ALA A 160 -0.52 -9.98 20.51
CA ALA A 160 -0.78 -11.42 20.63
C ALA A 160 -0.16 -12.26 19.48
N GLY A 161 0.53 -11.66 18.54
CA GLY A 161 1.15 -12.32 17.39
C GLY A 161 0.53 -11.95 16.06
N LEU A 162 0.59 -12.86 15.09
CA LEU A 162 0.12 -12.64 13.73
C LEU A 162 -1.39 -12.44 13.69
N MET A 163 -1.84 -11.31 13.12
CA MET A 163 -3.24 -10.97 12.91
C MET A 163 -3.68 -11.20 11.46
N LEU A 164 -2.78 -10.93 10.49
CA LEU A 164 -3.06 -11.05 9.06
C LEU A 164 -1.80 -11.45 8.30
N ASP A 165 -1.92 -12.38 7.36
CA ASP A 165 -0.95 -12.67 6.29
C ASP A 165 -1.74 -12.84 4.99
N ASP A 166 -1.85 -11.77 4.21
CA ASP A 166 -2.56 -11.74 2.93
C ASP A 166 -1.58 -11.65 1.75
N ARG A 167 -1.86 -12.39 0.69
CA ARG A 167 -0.99 -12.45 -0.49
C ARG A 167 -1.81 -12.47 -1.77
N LEU A 168 -1.50 -11.53 -2.65
CA LEU A 168 -2.04 -11.45 -4.00
C LEU A 168 -0.91 -11.71 -5.01
N ILE A 169 -1.16 -12.62 -5.94
CA ILE A 169 -0.28 -12.83 -7.10
C ILE A 169 -1.14 -12.77 -8.36
N LEU A 170 -0.83 -11.83 -9.22
CA LEU A 170 -1.45 -11.69 -10.53
C LEU A 170 -0.39 -11.87 -11.61
N ARG A 171 -0.66 -12.72 -12.60
CA ARG A 171 0.21 -12.93 -13.75
C ARG A 171 -0.51 -12.57 -15.03
N GLY A 172 0.18 -11.88 -15.91
CA GLY A 172 -0.35 -11.57 -17.24
C GLY A 172 -0.62 -12.83 -18.07
N SER A 173 0.11 -13.93 -17.83
CA SER A 173 -0.15 -15.25 -18.42
C SER A 173 -1.51 -15.82 -18.06
N ASP A 174 -2.04 -15.49 -16.88
CA ASP A 174 -3.30 -16.04 -16.36
C ASP A 174 -4.49 -15.12 -16.70
N ARG A 175 -4.35 -14.32 -17.74
CA ARG A 175 -5.27 -13.26 -18.16
C ARG A 175 -6.71 -13.76 -18.26
N GLU A 176 -6.95 -14.88 -18.90
CA GLU A 176 -8.32 -15.40 -19.13
C GLU A 176 -9.02 -15.73 -17.81
N ALA A 177 -8.32 -16.39 -16.87
CA ALA A 177 -8.84 -16.67 -15.54
C ALA A 177 -9.06 -15.38 -14.75
N ALA A 178 -8.13 -14.43 -14.81
CA ALA A 178 -8.23 -13.15 -14.14
C ALA A 178 -9.39 -12.29 -14.69
N GLU A 179 -9.58 -12.25 -16.00
CA GLU A 179 -10.72 -11.55 -16.63
C GLU A 179 -12.06 -12.14 -16.20
N THR A 180 -12.14 -13.47 -16.09
CA THR A 180 -13.34 -14.18 -15.59
C THR A 180 -13.63 -13.80 -14.14
N LEU A 181 -12.62 -13.89 -13.26
CA LEU A 181 -12.77 -13.52 -11.85
C LEU A 181 -13.14 -12.04 -11.65
N MET A 182 -12.56 -11.18 -12.46
CA MET A 182 -12.80 -9.73 -12.39
C MET A 182 -14.18 -9.32 -12.96
N ALA A 183 -14.89 -10.21 -13.66
CA ALA A 183 -16.21 -9.94 -14.25
C ALA A 183 -16.27 -8.58 -14.99
N GLY A 184 -15.24 -8.25 -15.78
CA GLY A 184 -15.12 -6.98 -16.50
C GLY A 184 -14.63 -5.79 -15.66
N ARG A 185 -14.45 -5.94 -14.35
CA ARG A 185 -13.91 -4.88 -13.47
C ARG A 185 -12.47 -4.53 -13.85
N THR A 186 -12.07 -3.31 -13.54
CA THR A 186 -10.77 -2.74 -13.96
C THR A 186 -9.81 -2.52 -12.80
N HIS A 187 -10.28 -2.69 -11.57
CA HIS A 187 -9.51 -2.49 -10.36
C HIS A 187 -9.80 -3.58 -9.35
N VAL A 188 -8.79 -3.97 -8.58
CA VAL A 188 -8.89 -4.78 -7.36
C VAL A 188 -8.56 -3.87 -6.20
N GLY A 189 -9.38 -3.90 -5.15
CA GLY A 189 -9.13 -3.15 -3.92
C GLY A 189 -9.16 -4.05 -2.70
N SER A 190 -8.26 -3.83 -1.77
CA SER A 190 -8.24 -4.45 -0.45
C SER A 190 -8.30 -3.37 0.62
N LEU A 191 -9.06 -3.60 1.68
CA LEU A 191 -9.13 -2.75 2.87
C LEU A 191 -8.68 -3.56 4.08
N TYR A 192 -7.67 -3.05 4.77
CA TYR A 192 -7.08 -3.65 5.95
C TYR A 192 -7.40 -2.80 7.17
N LEU A 193 -7.99 -3.41 8.20
CA LEU A 193 -8.33 -2.78 9.47
C LEU A 193 -7.79 -3.65 10.60
N ALA A 194 -6.98 -3.12 11.50
CA ALA A 194 -6.42 -3.84 12.62
C ALA A 194 -6.31 -2.96 13.87
N GLY A 195 -6.49 -3.54 15.06
CA GLY A 195 -6.41 -2.84 16.34
C GLY A 195 -7.53 -1.83 16.58
N LEU A 196 -8.51 -1.75 15.68
CA LEU A 196 -9.74 -1.00 15.95
C LEU A 196 -10.52 -1.73 17.03
N ALA A 197 -11.12 -0.99 17.98
CA ALA A 197 -12.02 -1.59 18.96
C ALA A 197 -13.04 -2.46 18.22
N GLU A 198 -13.41 -3.60 18.82
CA GLU A 198 -14.27 -4.63 18.23
C GLU A 198 -15.68 -4.10 17.89
N ASP A 199 -15.75 -3.08 17.08
CA ASP A 199 -17.00 -2.64 16.52
C ASP A 199 -17.33 -3.54 15.32
N ALA A 200 -18.07 -4.62 15.63
CA ALA A 200 -18.81 -5.35 14.60
C ALA A 200 -19.58 -4.39 13.66
N LEU A 201 -19.91 -3.20 14.16
CA LEU A 201 -20.49 -2.09 13.44
C LEU A 201 -19.57 -1.52 12.36
N ALA A 202 -18.26 -1.46 12.56
CA ALA A 202 -17.34 -0.92 11.53
C ALA A 202 -17.24 -1.86 10.33
N VAL A 203 -17.13 -3.18 10.57
CA VAL A 203 -17.10 -4.19 9.49
C VAL A 203 -18.45 -4.24 8.78
N GLU A 204 -19.54 -4.16 9.51
CA GLU A 204 -20.89 -4.17 8.93
C GLU A 204 -21.18 -2.88 8.14
N ALA A 205 -20.73 -1.72 8.64
CA ALA A 205 -20.84 -0.45 7.92
C ALA A 205 -20.05 -0.47 6.60
N VAL A 206 -18.83 -1.03 6.61
CA VAL A 206 -18.02 -1.21 5.40
C VAL A 206 -18.73 -2.18 4.44
N ARG A 207 -19.21 -3.33 4.91
CA ARG A 207 -20.00 -4.27 4.08
C ARG A 207 -21.19 -3.59 3.45
N LYS A 208 -22.01 -2.91 4.24
CA LYS A 208 -23.20 -2.21 3.77
C LYS A 208 -22.89 -1.10 2.77
N SER A 209 -21.77 -0.42 2.93
CA SER A 209 -21.28 0.59 1.98
C SER A 209 -20.80 -0.04 0.67
N LEU A 210 -20.31 -1.29 0.72
CA LEU A 210 -19.85 -2.04 -0.43
C LEU A 210 -20.96 -2.80 -1.15
N ASP A 211 -22.02 -3.22 -0.45
CA ASP A 211 -23.14 -4.01 -1.01
C ASP A 211 -23.86 -3.32 -2.17
N GLY A 212 -23.86 -2.00 -2.22
CA GLY A 212 -24.46 -1.26 -3.34
C GLY A 212 -23.48 -0.94 -4.48
N ALA A 213 -22.17 -1.12 -4.26
CA ALA A 213 -21.12 -0.71 -5.18
C ALA A 213 -20.33 -1.87 -5.79
N LEU A 214 -20.31 -3.04 -5.13
CA LEU A 214 -19.43 -4.16 -5.48
C LEU A 214 -20.17 -5.51 -5.32
N GLU A 215 -20.59 -6.12 -6.42
CA GLU A 215 -21.20 -7.47 -6.43
C GLU A 215 -20.24 -8.59 -5.97
N LEU A 216 -18.95 -8.29 -5.73
CA LEU A 216 -17.91 -9.26 -5.37
C LEU A 216 -17.13 -8.87 -4.11
N ALA A 217 -17.70 -8.07 -3.23
CA ALA A 217 -17.03 -7.72 -1.99
C ALA A 217 -17.11 -8.85 -0.97
N GLY A 218 -15.97 -9.34 -0.52
CA GLY A 218 -15.82 -10.24 0.62
C GLY A 218 -15.19 -9.52 1.80
N ALA A 219 -15.71 -9.70 3.00
CA ALA A 219 -15.06 -9.27 4.23
C ALA A 219 -14.91 -10.48 5.16
N SER A 220 -13.71 -10.69 5.70
CA SER A 220 -13.44 -11.72 6.69
C SER A 220 -13.02 -11.08 8.02
N ARG A 221 -13.29 -11.75 9.12
CA ARG A 221 -12.69 -11.44 10.42
C ARG A 221 -11.46 -12.31 10.59
N PRO A 222 -10.41 -11.81 11.25
CA PRO A 222 -9.27 -12.62 11.63
C PRO A 222 -9.65 -13.73 12.59
#